data_b5ba7aba4b3c4c1c3528ab6887607878
#
_entry.id   b5ba7aba4b3c4c1c3528ab6887607878
#
_cell.length_a   1.000
_cell.length_b   1.000
_cell.length_c   1.000
_cell.angle_alpha   90.00
_cell.angle_beta   90.00
_cell.angle_gamma   90.00
#
_symmetry.space_group_name_H-M   'P 1'
#
loop_
_entity.id
_entity.type
_entity.pdbx_description
1 polymer ?
#
loop_
_entity_poly.entity_id
_entity_poly.type
_entity_poly.pdbx_seq_one_letter_code
_entity_poly.pdbx_strand_id
1 'polypeptide(L)'
;MDAVTAASILSDATGRSFRHIRRLCDGETGAHQFLGPDARPVVVKWDTTPDGRAFRGEAVVLSERLRTVAAWPVPAESVINAEAVTFIIQEFMPGTPLTKFDHGLVDQLLDLHALRLGLADASDPVRWPENLITTLTIGGEGYCRHESFNEYDERTRTLIGRIESFGRTLEAKDFVGNDVVHWDLHSGNLLVDNGRLSAIVDTDFAIVGDAAFDMVSLAVSSLKVECEAGVRSRLFAVAFDHLDELKAQAYLGHLFVRLIDWPIRRNSSHEVSFWLERANELLAF
;
A
#
# COMPACT_ATOMS: atom_id res chain seq x y z
N MET A 1 13.31 -14.19 10.65
CA MET A 1 12.67 -15.45 11.13
C MET A 1 12.13 -16.21 9.93
N ASP A 2 12.33 -17.52 9.86
CA ASP A 2 11.76 -18.37 8.80
C ASP A 2 10.30 -18.78 9.11
N ALA A 3 9.59 -19.28 8.08
CA ALA A 3 8.17 -19.59 8.19
C ALA A 3 7.85 -20.82 9.07
N VAL A 4 8.79 -21.72 9.29
CA VAL A 4 8.60 -22.88 10.16
C VAL A 4 8.67 -22.45 11.62
N THR A 5 9.66 -21.63 11.96
CA THR A 5 9.78 -20.99 13.28
C THR A 5 8.55 -20.11 13.57
N ALA A 6 8.09 -19.32 12.57
CA ALA A 6 6.89 -18.51 12.70
C ALA A 6 5.64 -19.36 13.00
N ALA A 7 5.49 -20.51 12.33
CA ALA A 7 4.39 -21.45 12.57
C ALA A 7 4.40 -22.01 14.01
N SER A 8 5.58 -22.36 14.53
CA SER A 8 5.73 -22.85 15.91
C SER A 8 5.33 -21.79 16.93
N ILE A 9 5.93 -20.59 16.83
CA ILE A 9 5.65 -19.50 17.77
C ILE A 9 4.15 -19.13 17.75
N LEU A 10 3.56 -19.03 16.55
CA LEU A 10 2.15 -18.71 16.42
C LEU A 10 1.24 -19.79 17.00
N SER A 11 1.61 -21.08 16.80
CA SER A 11 0.87 -22.21 17.36
C SER A 11 0.91 -22.22 18.88
N ASP A 12 2.08 -21.98 19.46
CA ASP A 12 2.29 -21.91 20.90
C ASP A 12 1.51 -20.73 21.52
N ALA A 13 1.60 -19.55 20.90
CA ALA A 13 0.92 -18.35 21.38
C ALA A 13 -0.62 -18.44 21.34
N THR A 14 -1.16 -19.20 20.40
CA THR A 14 -2.61 -19.31 20.22
C THR A 14 -3.22 -20.60 20.80
N GLY A 15 -2.41 -21.59 21.14
CA GLY A 15 -2.85 -22.94 21.47
C GLY A 15 -3.52 -23.66 20.28
N ARG A 16 -3.29 -23.22 19.04
CA ARG A 16 -3.92 -23.75 17.81
C ARG A 16 -2.84 -24.12 16.81
N SER A 17 -3.11 -25.12 15.97
CA SER A 17 -2.14 -25.59 14.98
C SER A 17 -2.10 -24.70 13.74
N PHE A 18 -0.89 -24.25 13.36
CA PHE A 18 -0.63 -23.58 12.11
C PHE A 18 0.48 -24.34 11.36
N ARG A 19 0.29 -24.55 10.06
CA ARG A 19 1.27 -25.23 9.20
C ARG A 19 1.56 -24.41 7.95
N HIS A 20 2.80 -24.01 7.76
CA HIS A 20 3.24 -23.30 6.56
C HIS A 20 3.02 -24.14 5.30
N ILE A 21 2.50 -23.52 4.25
CA ILE A 21 2.26 -24.12 2.93
C ILE A 21 3.26 -23.58 1.91
N ARG A 22 3.24 -22.26 1.71
CA ARG A 22 4.10 -21.59 0.72
C ARG A 22 4.20 -20.09 0.99
N ARG A 23 5.21 -19.44 0.41
CA ARG A 23 5.28 -18.00 0.27
C ARG A 23 4.36 -17.55 -0.88
N LEU A 24 3.62 -16.46 -0.70
CA LEU A 24 2.65 -15.96 -1.69
C LEU A 24 3.24 -14.89 -2.60
N CYS A 25 4.09 -14.04 -2.07
CA CYS A 25 4.69 -12.95 -2.82
C CYS A 25 6.12 -12.67 -2.34
N ASP A 26 6.90 -11.99 -3.18
CA ASP A 26 8.27 -11.56 -2.90
C ASP A 26 8.35 -10.15 -2.30
N GLY A 27 7.25 -9.64 -1.72
CA GLY A 27 7.22 -8.35 -1.01
C GLY A 27 8.21 -8.28 0.16
N GLU A 28 8.46 -7.07 0.68
CA GLU A 28 9.42 -6.87 1.78
C GLU A 28 9.04 -7.64 3.03
N THR A 29 7.79 -7.57 3.43
CA THR A 29 7.29 -8.21 4.65
C THR A 29 6.96 -9.69 4.47
N GLY A 30 6.86 -10.15 3.22
CA GLY A 30 6.57 -11.53 2.87
C GLY A 30 5.21 -12.01 3.39
N ALA A 31 4.27 -12.26 2.49
CA ALA A 31 3.02 -12.92 2.83
C ALA A 31 3.18 -14.45 2.65
N HIS A 32 2.73 -15.21 3.64
CA HIS A 32 2.82 -16.66 3.62
C HIS A 32 1.46 -17.31 3.81
N GLN A 33 1.18 -18.31 2.99
CA GLN A 33 -0.01 -19.15 3.16
C GLN A 33 0.26 -20.22 4.21
N PHE A 34 -0.65 -20.33 5.16
CA PHE A 34 -0.68 -21.38 6.18
C PHE A 34 -1.99 -22.13 6.11
N LEU A 35 -2.00 -23.36 6.57
CA LEU A 35 -3.22 -23.98 7.08
C LEU A 35 -3.36 -23.59 8.54
N GLY A 36 -4.43 -22.87 8.83
CA GLY A 36 -4.81 -22.49 10.19
C GLY A 36 -5.62 -23.58 10.88
N PRO A 37 -6.23 -23.26 12.03
CA PRO A 37 -7.18 -24.14 12.71
C PRO A 37 -8.26 -24.60 11.73
N ASP A 38 -8.76 -25.81 11.89
CA ASP A 38 -9.79 -26.44 11.04
C ASP A 38 -9.37 -26.64 9.56
N ALA A 39 -8.05 -26.66 9.30
CA ALA A 39 -7.48 -26.81 7.97
C ALA A 39 -7.92 -25.72 6.97
N ARG A 40 -8.33 -24.55 7.44
CA ARG A 40 -8.66 -23.41 6.58
C ARG A 40 -7.39 -22.69 6.15
N PRO A 41 -7.27 -22.28 4.87
CA PRO A 41 -6.15 -21.47 4.44
C PRO A 41 -6.24 -20.05 5.04
N VAL A 42 -5.11 -19.56 5.52
CA VAL A 42 -4.95 -18.19 6.02
C VAL A 42 -3.67 -17.60 5.46
N VAL A 43 -3.58 -16.28 5.41
CA VAL A 43 -2.34 -15.56 5.13
C VAL A 43 -1.77 -15.10 6.47
N VAL A 44 -0.49 -15.34 6.68
CA VAL A 44 0.23 -14.91 7.87
C VAL A 44 1.41 -14.05 7.46
N LYS A 45 1.50 -12.88 8.08
CA LYS A 45 2.64 -11.97 8.04
C LYS A 45 3.15 -11.77 9.45
N TRP A 46 4.41 -11.36 9.61
CA TRP A 46 4.97 -11.07 10.93
C TRP A 46 5.98 -9.95 10.90
N ASP A 47 6.09 -9.27 12.03
CA ASP A 47 7.03 -8.21 12.29
C ASP A 47 7.72 -8.44 13.63
N THR A 48 9.02 -8.14 13.70
CA THR A 48 9.84 -8.28 14.90
C THR A 48 10.23 -6.92 15.49
N THR A 49 9.77 -5.82 14.91
CA THR A 49 10.07 -4.46 15.39
C THR A 49 9.01 -3.95 16.37
N PRO A 50 9.39 -3.23 17.44
CA PRO A 50 8.43 -2.65 18.38
C PRO A 50 7.47 -1.65 17.73
N ASP A 51 7.96 -0.82 16.82
CA ASP A 51 7.18 0.21 16.12
C ASP A 51 6.17 -0.43 15.15
N GLY A 52 6.57 -1.50 14.46
CA GLY A 52 5.68 -2.30 13.63
C GLY A 52 4.47 -2.85 14.39
N ARG A 53 4.62 -3.20 15.67
CA ARG A 53 3.52 -3.69 16.51
C ARG A 53 2.39 -2.67 16.68
N ALA A 54 2.73 -1.44 17.04
CA ALA A 54 1.74 -0.38 17.27
C ALA A 54 1.06 0.00 15.96
N PHE A 55 1.83 0.20 14.90
CA PHE A 55 1.34 0.58 13.58
C PHE A 55 0.38 -0.47 13.00
N ARG A 56 0.75 -1.76 13.08
CA ARG A 56 -0.11 -2.83 12.57
C ARG A 56 -1.41 -3.01 13.36
N GLY A 57 -1.37 -2.74 14.65
CA GLY A 57 -2.59 -2.74 15.48
C GLY A 57 -3.60 -1.69 15.01
N GLU A 58 -3.14 -0.49 14.70
CA GLU A 58 -3.96 0.59 14.15
C GLU A 58 -4.49 0.24 12.74
N ALA A 59 -3.62 -0.28 11.87
CA ALA A 59 -4.00 -0.65 10.51
C ALA A 59 -5.10 -1.72 10.48
N VAL A 60 -5.04 -2.72 11.35
CA VAL A 60 -6.09 -3.76 11.45
C VAL A 60 -7.43 -3.18 11.90
N VAL A 61 -7.44 -2.20 12.81
CA VAL A 61 -8.69 -1.51 13.19
C VAL A 61 -9.30 -0.76 12.01
N LEU A 62 -8.46 -0.08 11.21
CA LEU A 62 -8.92 0.64 10.02
C LEU A 62 -9.37 -0.32 8.91
N SER A 63 -8.66 -1.43 8.69
CA SER A 63 -9.05 -2.50 7.76
C SER A 63 -10.41 -3.10 8.13
N GLU A 64 -10.62 -3.40 9.41
CA GLU A 64 -11.91 -3.90 9.90
C GLU A 64 -13.04 -2.90 9.68
N ARG A 65 -12.78 -1.59 9.81
CA ARG A 65 -13.74 -0.53 9.53
C ARG A 65 -14.06 -0.44 8.04
N LEU A 66 -13.06 -0.55 7.15
CA LEU A 66 -13.28 -0.68 5.70
C LEU A 66 -14.20 -1.86 5.39
N ARG A 67 -13.97 -3.00 6.03
CA ARG A 67 -14.75 -4.22 5.82
C ARG A 67 -16.18 -4.10 6.32
N THR A 68 -16.38 -3.60 7.53
CA THR A 68 -17.68 -3.68 8.23
C THR A 68 -18.57 -2.45 7.98
N VAL A 69 -18.00 -1.28 7.78
CA VAL A 69 -18.74 -0.02 7.58
C VAL A 69 -18.82 0.35 6.11
N ALA A 70 -17.68 0.32 5.40
CA ALA A 70 -17.62 0.66 3.98
C ALA A 70 -17.87 -0.54 3.04
N ALA A 71 -18.08 -1.72 3.59
CA ALA A 71 -18.30 -2.97 2.84
C ALA A 71 -17.22 -3.27 1.76
N TRP A 72 -16.00 -2.83 2.03
CA TRP A 72 -14.86 -3.16 1.17
C TRP A 72 -14.58 -4.66 1.23
N PRO A 73 -14.23 -5.29 0.11
CA PRO A 73 -13.89 -6.71 0.06
C PRO A 73 -12.46 -6.95 0.58
N VAL A 74 -12.16 -6.48 1.80
CA VAL A 74 -10.89 -6.74 2.48
C VAL A 74 -10.99 -7.98 3.36
N PRO A 75 -9.88 -8.74 3.54
CA PRO A 75 -9.89 -9.92 4.39
C PRO A 75 -10.21 -9.56 5.84
N ALA A 76 -10.85 -10.48 6.55
CA ALA A 76 -10.90 -10.39 8.01
C ALA A 76 -9.50 -10.61 8.58
N GLU A 77 -9.10 -9.77 9.54
CA GLU A 77 -7.76 -9.75 10.09
C GLU A 77 -7.75 -9.88 11.61
N SER A 78 -6.67 -10.42 12.15
CA SER A 78 -6.40 -10.44 13.58
C SER A 78 -4.92 -10.28 13.87
N VAL A 79 -4.60 -9.59 14.96
CA VAL A 79 -3.23 -9.42 15.46
C VAL A 79 -2.98 -10.34 16.64
N ILE A 80 -1.90 -11.09 16.58
CA ILE A 80 -1.40 -11.91 17.69
C ILE A 80 -0.02 -11.41 18.08
N ASN A 81 0.10 -10.95 19.31
CA ASN A 81 1.38 -10.56 19.90
C ASN A 81 1.97 -11.72 20.68
N ALA A 82 3.14 -12.19 20.26
CA ALA A 82 3.89 -13.27 20.89
C ALA A 82 5.31 -12.78 21.21
N GLU A 83 5.60 -12.52 22.50
CA GLU A 83 6.90 -11.99 22.97
C GLU A 83 7.46 -10.85 22.09
N ALA A 84 8.43 -11.18 21.24
CA ALA A 84 9.12 -10.22 20.35
C ALA A 84 8.54 -10.17 18.94
N VAL A 85 7.45 -10.89 18.63
CA VAL A 85 6.88 -11.00 17.28
C VAL A 85 5.42 -10.59 17.29
N THR A 86 5.04 -9.79 16.32
CA THR A 86 3.62 -9.49 16.03
C THR A 86 3.24 -10.22 14.76
N PHE A 87 2.21 -11.05 14.84
CA PHE A 87 1.62 -11.71 13.68
C PHE A 87 0.34 -11.02 13.26
N ILE A 88 0.15 -10.89 11.95
CA ILE A 88 -1.14 -10.58 11.32
C ILE A 88 -1.62 -11.85 10.66
N ILE A 89 -2.82 -12.28 11.02
CA ILE A 89 -3.50 -13.43 10.42
C ILE A 89 -4.67 -12.87 9.62
N GLN A 90 -4.67 -13.13 8.33
CA GLN A 90 -5.69 -12.68 7.40
C GLN A 90 -6.44 -13.88 6.82
N GLU A 91 -7.72 -13.70 6.55
CA GLU A 91 -8.49 -14.64 5.73
C GLU A 91 -7.84 -14.79 4.36
N PHE A 92 -7.78 -16.01 3.85
CA PHE A 92 -7.29 -16.25 2.49
C PHE A 92 -8.38 -15.93 1.49
N MET A 93 -8.21 -14.85 0.74
CA MET A 93 -9.19 -14.39 -0.26
C MET A 93 -8.97 -15.08 -1.61
N PRO A 94 -10.04 -15.46 -2.31
CA PRO A 94 -9.93 -16.03 -3.65
C PRO A 94 -9.61 -14.97 -4.70
N GLY A 95 -9.02 -15.39 -5.81
CA GLY A 95 -8.72 -14.55 -6.95
C GLY A 95 -7.24 -14.50 -7.30
N THR A 96 -6.94 -13.77 -8.35
CA THR A 96 -5.56 -13.51 -8.81
C THR A 96 -5.33 -12.00 -8.89
N PRO A 97 -4.07 -11.54 -8.71
CA PRO A 97 -3.75 -10.13 -8.87
C PRO A 97 -4.20 -9.61 -10.23
N LEU A 98 -4.67 -8.37 -10.24
CA LEU A 98 -5.18 -7.72 -11.44
C LEU A 98 -4.08 -7.54 -12.49
N THR A 99 -4.34 -8.01 -13.69
CA THR A 99 -3.46 -7.86 -14.86
C THR A 99 -4.02 -6.91 -15.92
N LYS A 100 -5.31 -6.57 -15.85
CA LYS A 100 -5.96 -5.67 -16.80
C LYS A 100 -7.09 -4.88 -16.13
N PHE A 101 -7.09 -3.55 -16.33
CA PHE A 101 -8.22 -2.70 -15.97
C PHE A 101 -9.25 -2.66 -17.13
N ASP A 102 -10.51 -2.88 -16.79
CA ASP A 102 -11.67 -2.60 -17.64
C ASP A 102 -12.58 -1.53 -17.01
N HIS A 103 -13.59 -1.08 -17.75
CA HIS A 103 -14.52 -0.05 -17.29
C HIS A 103 -15.35 -0.50 -16.08
N GLY A 104 -15.79 -1.76 -16.06
CA GLY A 104 -16.63 -2.30 -14.98
C GLY A 104 -15.87 -2.41 -13.65
N LEU A 105 -14.57 -2.76 -13.70
CA LEU A 105 -13.73 -2.79 -12.52
C LEU A 105 -13.47 -1.37 -11.98
N VAL A 106 -13.23 -0.39 -12.88
CA VAL A 106 -13.08 1.00 -12.46
C VAL A 106 -14.34 1.51 -11.79
N ASP A 107 -15.53 1.20 -12.31
CA ASP A 107 -16.80 1.55 -11.65
C ASP A 107 -16.89 0.99 -10.24
N GLN A 108 -16.56 -0.31 -10.04
CA GLN A 108 -16.53 -0.93 -8.72
C GLN A 108 -15.56 -0.23 -7.77
N LEU A 109 -14.35 0.13 -8.24
CA LEU A 109 -13.35 0.82 -7.43
C LEU A 109 -13.79 2.24 -7.04
N LEU A 110 -14.48 2.96 -7.93
CA LEU A 110 -15.02 4.29 -7.65
C LEU A 110 -16.17 4.22 -6.63
N ASP A 111 -17.06 3.24 -6.76
CA ASP A 111 -18.13 3.02 -5.78
C ASP A 111 -17.55 2.73 -4.39
N LEU A 112 -16.54 1.87 -4.30
CA LEU A 112 -15.85 1.57 -3.05
C LEU A 112 -15.11 2.80 -2.51
N HIS A 113 -14.46 3.59 -3.38
CA HIS A 113 -13.80 4.82 -2.97
C HIS A 113 -14.77 5.78 -2.27
N ALA A 114 -15.96 5.98 -2.82
CA ALA A 114 -16.96 6.86 -2.23
C ALA A 114 -17.42 6.42 -0.83
N LEU A 115 -17.44 5.10 -0.54
CA LEU A 115 -17.90 4.55 0.72
C LEU A 115 -16.91 4.74 1.90
N ARG A 116 -15.65 5.08 1.63
CA ARG A 116 -14.64 5.26 2.69
C ARG A 116 -14.34 6.72 3.05
N LEU A 117 -14.96 7.66 2.34
CA LEU A 117 -14.80 9.08 2.61
C LEU A 117 -15.38 9.46 3.97
N GLY A 118 -14.60 10.17 4.78
CA GLY A 118 -15.00 10.56 6.14
C GLY A 118 -15.12 9.39 7.13
N LEU A 119 -14.51 8.24 6.86
CA LEU A 119 -14.66 7.02 7.65
C LEU A 119 -13.80 6.99 8.92
N ALA A 120 -12.87 7.92 9.08
CA ALA A 120 -12.05 8.01 10.27
C ALA A 120 -12.84 8.56 11.48
N ASP A 121 -12.57 8.03 12.66
CA ASP A 121 -13.09 8.56 13.91
C ASP A 121 -12.21 9.71 14.43
N ALA A 122 -12.80 10.63 15.17
CA ALA A 122 -12.06 11.77 15.77
C ALA A 122 -10.95 11.37 16.75
N SER A 123 -10.98 10.13 17.23
CA SER A 123 -9.95 9.55 18.12
C SER A 123 -8.82 8.83 17.38
N ASP A 124 -8.95 8.63 16.07
CA ASP A 124 -7.92 7.94 15.30
C ASP A 124 -6.68 8.83 15.15
N PRO A 125 -5.48 8.27 15.24
CA PRO A 125 -4.25 9.04 15.06
C PRO A 125 -4.08 9.47 13.59
N VAL A 126 -3.94 10.76 13.36
CA VAL A 126 -3.70 11.34 12.02
C VAL A 126 -2.19 11.49 11.81
N ARG A 127 -1.57 10.53 11.14
CA ARG A 127 -0.12 10.52 10.85
C ARG A 127 0.21 10.80 9.39
N TRP A 128 -0.82 10.85 8.55
CA TRP A 128 -0.68 11.02 7.11
C TRP A 128 0.17 12.21 6.69
N PRO A 129 -0.09 13.47 7.17
CA PRO A 129 0.67 14.63 6.71
C PRO A 129 2.17 14.53 7.03
N GLU A 130 2.49 14.05 8.23
CA GLU A 130 3.88 13.89 8.68
C GLU A 130 4.60 12.80 7.87
N ASN A 131 3.96 11.67 7.65
CA ASN A 131 4.52 10.57 6.86
C ASN A 131 4.74 10.98 5.40
N LEU A 132 3.79 11.71 4.80
CA LEU A 132 3.93 12.24 3.45
C LEU A 132 5.14 13.16 3.34
N ILE A 133 5.24 14.17 4.21
CA ILE A 133 6.33 15.14 4.20
C ILE A 133 7.67 14.47 4.50
N THR A 134 7.72 13.57 5.48
CA THR A 134 8.93 12.80 5.81
C THR A 134 9.42 12.01 4.60
N THR A 135 8.54 11.28 3.92
CA THR A 135 8.89 10.54 2.71
C THR A 135 9.46 11.45 1.61
N LEU A 136 8.93 12.67 1.46
CA LEU A 136 9.39 13.60 0.43
C LEU A 136 10.67 14.36 0.81
N THR A 137 11.00 14.48 2.10
CA THR A 137 12.12 15.34 2.55
C THR A 137 13.36 14.60 2.97
N ILE A 138 13.22 13.46 3.63
CA ILE A 138 14.33 12.67 4.19
C ILE A 138 14.21 11.17 3.91
N GLY A 139 13.08 10.71 3.40
CA GLY A 139 12.80 9.30 3.21
C GLY A 139 12.35 8.58 4.48
N GLY A 140 11.95 7.32 4.32
CA GLY A 140 11.48 6.46 5.40
C GLY A 140 12.53 5.44 5.84
N GLU A 141 12.45 5.00 7.10
CA GLU A 141 13.23 3.86 7.57
C GLU A 141 12.73 2.55 6.91
N GLY A 142 13.67 1.77 6.40
CA GLY A 142 13.37 0.47 5.80
C GLY A 142 12.86 0.52 4.36
N TYR A 143 12.10 1.53 3.96
CA TYR A 143 11.62 1.73 2.59
C TYR A 143 11.56 3.22 2.25
N CYS A 144 11.35 3.58 0.96
CA CYS A 144 11.41 4.97 0.48
C CYS A 144 12.74 5.65 0.81
N ARG A 145 13.86 4.95 0.61
CA ARG A 145 15.19 5.40 1.04
C ARG A 145 15.79 6.38 0.04
N HIS A 146 16.06 7.58 0.45
CA HIS A 146 16.74 8.57 -0.39
C HIS A 146 18.18 8.18 -0.70
N GLU A 147 18.85 7.46 0.22
CA GLU A 147 20.22 6.96 0.01
C GLU A 147 20.31 6.09 -1.24
N SER A 148 19.32 5.22 -1.51
CA SER A 148 19.32 4.36 -2.70
C SER A 148 19.36 5.17 -3.99
N PHE A 149 18.64 6.30 -4.05
CA PHE A 149 18.68 7.22 -5.19
C PHE A 149 20.03 7.90 -5.35
N ASN A 150 20.62 8.34 -4.23
CA ASN A 150 21.90 9.03 -4.22
C ASN A 150 23.05 8.14 -4.69
N GLU A 151 22.95 6.83 -4.42
CA GLU A 151 23.98 5.84 -4.72
C GLU A 151 23.81 5.22 -6.12
N TYR A 152 22.61 5.20 -6.70
CA TYR A 152 22.32 4.46 -7.92
C TYR A 152 22.91 5.12 -9.18
N ASP A 153 22.41 6.30 -9.59
CA ASP A 153 22.95 7.08 -10.72
C ASP A 153 22.63 8.57 -10.61
N GLU A 154 23.15 9.37 -11.56
CA GLU A 154 22.95 10.82 -11.61
C GLU A 154 21.48 11.21 -11.83
N ARG A 155 20.71 10.42 -12.60
CA ARG A 155 19.30 10.72 -12.90
C ARG A 155 18.44 10.56 -11.65
N THR A 156 18.66 9.49 -10.87
CA THR A 156 17.96 9.24 -9.61
C THR A 156 18.33 10.29 -8.58
N ARG A 157 19.62 10.68 -8.48
CA ARG A 157 20.11 11.74 -7.59
C ARG A 157 19.44 13.09 -7.92
N THR A 158 19.35 13.43 -9.21
CA THR A 158 18.69 14.66 -9.66
C THR A 158 17.21 14.66 -9.29
N LEU A 159 16.52 13.53 -9.51
CA LEU A 159 15.10 13.40 -9.19
C LEU A 159 14.84 13.55 -7.70
N ILE A 160 15.59 12.82 -6.85
CA ILE A 160 15.35 12.89 -5.41
C ILE A 160 15.65 14.30 -4.86
N GLY A 161 16.68 14.98 -5.37
CA GLY A 161 16.96 16.37 -4.97
C GLY A 161 15.83 17.35 -5.33
N ARG A 162 15.14 17.15 -6.46
CA ARG A 162 13.93 17.91 -6.83
C ARG A 162 12.78 17.61 -5.87
N ILE A 163 12.52 16.33 -5.60
CA ILE A 163 11.47 15.88 -4.67
C ILE A 163 11.71 16.45 -3.27
N GLU A 164 12.93 16.36 -2.74
CA GLU A 164 13.30 16.92 -1.44
C GLU A 164 13.10 18.44 -1.39
N SER A 165 13.50 19.14 -2.44
CA SER A 165 13.36 20.61 -2.52
C SER A 165 11.88 21.00 -2.52
N PHE A 166 11.04 20.30 -3.25
CA PHE A 166 9.59 20.47 -3.22
C PHE A 166 9.00 20.11 -1.85
N GLY A 167 9.37 18.94 -1.28
CA GLY A 167 8.90 18.49 0.02
C GLY A 167 9.11 19.50 1.15
N ARG A 168 10.25 20.23 1.12
CA ARG A 168 10.55 21.29 2.10
C ARG A 168 9.65 22.54 1.98
N THR A 169 8.89 22.69 0.93
CA THR A 169 7.90 23.79 0.76
C THR A 169 6.53 23.45 1.31
N LEU A 170 6.28 22.18 1.66
CA LEU A 170 4.97 21.68 2.09
C LEU A 170 4.72 21.93 3.59
N GLU A 171 3.47 22.19 3.92
CA GLU A 171 3.00 22.31 5.30
C GLU A 171 2.00 21.20 5.63
N ALA A 172 2.16 20.55 6.78
CA ALA A 172 1.33 19.41 7.21
C ALA A 172 -0.18 19.73 7.20
N LYS A 173 -0.54 20.97 7.50
CA LYS A 173 -1.95 21.42 7.50
C LYS A 173 -2.67 21.28 6.16
N ASP A 174 -1.93 21.29 5.04
CA ASP A 174 -2.49 21.22 3.68
C ASP A 174 -2.89 19.78 3.30
N PHE A 175 -2.48 18.80 4.09
CA PHE A 175 -2.69 17.37 3.81
C PHE A 175 -3.59 16.68 4.85
N VAL A 176 -4.27 17.41 5.70
CA VAL A 176 -5.19 16.83 6.69
C VAL A 176 -6.38 16.20 5.97
N GLY A 177 -6.70 14.95 6.33
CA GLY A 177 -7.83 14.20 5.85
C GLY A 177 -8.46 13.37 6.98
N ASN A 178 -9.68 12.93 6.77
CA ASN A 178 -10.45 12.11 7.70
C ASN A 178 -10.98 10.83 7.05
N ASP A 179 -10.35 10.39 6.00
CA ASP A 179 -10.67 9.16 5.30
C ASP A 179 -9.79 8.02 5.80
N VAL A 180 -10.20 6.78 5.50
CA VAL A 180 -9.30 5.63 5.62
C VAL A 180 -8.58 5.43 4.30
N VAL A 181 -7.25 5.55 4.31
CA VAL A 181 -6.36 5.38 3.18
C VAL A 181 -5.73 3.98 3.25
N HIS A 182 -5.78 3.24 2.15
CA HIS A 182 -5.12 1.94 2.04
C HIS A 182 -3.59 2.08 2.03
N TRP A 183 -3.09 3.20 1.49
CA TRP A 183 -1.69 3.57 1.33
C TRP A 183 -0.95 2.81 0.24
N ASP A 184 -1.26 1.55 0.00
CA ASP A 184 -0.63 0.71 -1.02
C ASP A 184 -1.63 0.16 -2.04
N LEU A 185 -2.58 1.00 -2.47
CA LEU A 185 -3.62 0.58 -3.41
C LEU A 185 -3.10 0.59 -4.84
N HIS A 186 -2.73 -0.59 -5.33
CA HIS A 186 -2.24 -0.79 -6.69
C HIS A 186 -2.76 -2.13 -7.28
N SER A 187 -2.57 -2.34 -8.58
CA SER A 187 -3.09 -3.52 -9.29
C SER A 187 -2.69 -4.87 -8.65
N GLY A 188 -1.51 -4.96 -8.05
CA GLY A 188 -1.05 -6.19 -7.37
C GLY A 188 -1.85 -6.53 -6.11
N ASN A 189 -2.46 -5.54 -5.47
CA ASN A 189 -3.28 -5.70 -4.27
C ASN A 189 -4.78 -5.79 -4.56
N LEU A 190 -5.18 -5.76 -5.83
CA LEU A 190 -6.53 -6.02 -6.28
C LEU A 190 -6.65 -7.46 -6.77
N LEU A 191 -7.43 -8.29 -6.08
CA LEU A 191 -7.70 -9.65 -6.54
C LEU A 191 -8.98 -9.67 -7.36
N VAL A 192 -8.91 -10.39 -8.48
CA VAL A 192 -10.03 -10.55 -9.40
C VAL A 192 -10.37 -12.03 -9.53
N ASP A 193 -11.65 -12.35 -9.42
CA ASP A 193 -12.22 -13.67 -9.69
C ASP A 193 -13.39 -13.54 -10.66
N ASN A 194 -13.40 -14.34 -11.73
CA ASN A 194 -14.42 -14.32 -12.77
C ASN A 194 -14.74 -12.91 -13.34
N GLY A 195 -13.71 -12.08 -13.52
CA GLY A 195 -13.82 -10.71 -14.07
C GLY A 195 -14.39 -9.67 -13.11
N ARG A 196 -14.48 -9.97 -11.82
CA ARG A 196 -14.97 -9.04 -10.78
C ARG A 196 -13.94 -8.90 -9.67
N LEU A 197 -13.91 -7.73 -9.05
CA LEU A 197 -13.12 -7.53 -7.84
C LEU A 197 -13.61 -8.48 -6.74
N SER A 198 -12.73 -9.38 -6.31
CA SER A 198 -13.03 -10.35 -5.25
C SER A 198 -12.42 -9.94 -3.91
N ALA A 199 -11.28 -9.25 -3.93
CA ALA A 199 -10.68 -8.72 -2.71
C ALA A 199 -9.74 -7.54 -2.98
N ILE A 200 -9.55 -6.71 -1.95
CA ILE A 200 -8.48 -5.73 -1.81
C ILE A 200 -7.63 -6.21 -0.64
N VAL A 201 -6.37 -6.52 -0.89
CA VAL A 201 -5.47 -7.13 0.10
C VAL A 201 -4.33 -6.19 0.46
N ASP A 202 -3.55 -6.55 1.49
CA ASP A 202 -2.39 -5.79 1.95
C ASP A 202 -2.74 -4.44 2.59
N THR A 203 -3.75 -4.44 3.46
CA THR A 203 -4.20 -3.31 4.27
C THR A 203 -3.30 -3.02 5.48
N ASP A 204 -2.15 -3.68 5.58
CA ASP A 204 -1.21 -3.60 6.71
C ASP A 204 -0.69 -2.19 7.00
N PHE A 205 -0.83 -1.29 6.04
CA PHE A 205 -0.40 0.10 6.11
C PHE A 205 -1.57 1.09 6.12
N ALA A 206 -2.80 0.60 6.30
CA ALA A 206 -3.96 1.48 6.35
C ALA A 206 -3.79 2.58 7.42
N ILE A 207 -4.13 3.79 7.06
CA ILE A 207 -3.89 5.01 7.84
C ILE A 207 -5.05 5.99 7.66
N VAL A 208 -5.21 6.90 8.62
CA VAL A 208 -6.12 8.04 8.46
C VAL A 208 -5.45 9.14 7.65
N GLY A 209 -6.11 9.60 6.58
CA GLY A 209 -5.57 10.61 5.69
C GLY A 209 -6.54 11.06 4.60
N ASP A 210 -6.01 11.39 3.43
CA ASP A 210 -6.77 11.80 2.25
C ASP A 210 -6.88 10.62 1.27
N ALA A 211 -8.07 10.09 1.11
CA ALA A 211 -8.34 8.93 0.24
C ALA A 211 -8.03 9.17 -1.25
N ALA A 212 -7.90 10.43 -1.68
CA ALA A 212 -7.49 10.75 -3.04
C ALA A 212 -6.09 10.20 -3.38
N PHE A 213 -5.19 10.04 -2.38
CA PHE A 213 -3.90 9.40 -2.58
C PHE A 213 -4.00 8.01 -3.20
N ASP A 214 -4.93 7.19 -2.74
CA ASP A 214 -5.10 5.84 -3.29
C ASP A 214 -5.63 5.87 -4.73
N MET A 215 -6.43 6.89 -5.11
CA MET A 215 -6.86 7.06 -6.48
C MET A 215 -5.69 7.44 -7.40
N VAL A 216 -4.78 8.31 -6.92
CA VAL A 216 -3.52 8.61 -7.62
C VAL A 216 -2.65 7.36 -7.75
N SER A 217 -2.56 6.55 -6.69
CA SER A 217 -1.83 5.28 -6.72
C SER A 217 -2.39 4.30 -7.76
N LEU A 218 -3.72 4.16 -7.85
CA LEU A 218 -4.37 3.34 -8.89
C LEU A 218 -4.10 3.87 -10.30
N ALA A 219 -4.22 5.19 -10.51
CA ALA A 219 -3.92 5.81 -11.80
C ALA A 219 -2.47 5.55 -12.23
N VAL A 220 -1.50 5.76 -11.33
CA VAL A 220 -0.08 5.47 -11.59
C VAL A 220 0.14 3.97 -11.81
N SER A 221 -0.48 3.09 -11.02
CA SER A 221 -0.41 1.63 -11.20
C SER A 221 -0.89 1.19 -12.59
N SER A 222 -1.88 1.88 -13.18
CA SER A 222 -2.39 1.57 -14.51
C SER A 222 -1.36 1.73 -15.62
N LEU A 223 -0.23 2.41 -15.37
CA LEU A 223 0.87 2.54 -16.33
C LEU A 223 1.63 1.23 -16.57
N LYS A 224 1.57 0.28 -15.61
CA LYS A 224 2.26 -1.03 -15.69
C LYS A 224 1.38 -2.19 -16.12
N VAL A 225 0.07 -2.01 -16.21
CA VAL A 225 -0.88 -3.09 -16.55
C VAL A 225 -1.66 -2.76 -17.80
N GLU A 226 -2.25 -3.79 -18.42
CA GLU A 226 -3.17 -3.58 -19.53
C GLU A 226 -4.38 -2.76 -19.11
N CYS A 227 -4.88 -1.93 -20.01
CA CYS A 227 -6.11 -1.18 -19.83
C CYS A 227 -6.96 -1.27 -21.11
N GLU A 228 -8.26 -1.39 -20.95
CA GLU A 228 -9.18 -1.14 -22.07
C GLU A 228 -9.05 0.29 -22.60
N ALA A 229 -9.48 0.50 -23.82
CA ALA A 229 -9.41 1.83 -24.44
C ALA A 229 -10.13 2.88 -23.58
N GLY A 230 -9.45 4.00 -23.28
CA GLY A 230 -9.98 5.09 -22.45
C GLY A 230 -9.94 4.87 -20.95
N VAL A 231 -9.74 3.65 -20.45
CA VAL A 231 -9.74 3.36 -19.00
C VAL A 231 -8.63 4.09 -18.25
N ARG A 232 -7.40 4.07 -18.79
CA ARG A 232 -6.28 4.79 -18.15
C ARG A 232 -6.53 6.29 -18.07
N SER A 233 -6.98 6.90 -19.16
CA SER A 233 -7.33 8.32 -19.18
C SER A 233 -8.43 8.66 -18.18
N ARG A 234 -9.42 7.77 -18.02
CA ARG A 234 -10.49 7.90 -17.01
C ARG A 234 -9.94 7.84 -15.59
N LEU A 235 -9.06 6.87 -15.28
CA LEU A 235 -8.44 6.76 -13.95
C LEU A 235 -7.65 8.02 -13.59
N PHE A 236 -6.84 8.54 -14.54
CA PHE A 236 -6.12 9.80 -14.33
C PHE A 236 -7.10 10.97 -14.15
N ALA A 237 -8.11 11.10 -15.01
CA ALA A 237 -9.09 12.18 -14.87
C ALA A 237 -9.75 12.18 -13.48
N VAL A 238 -10.24 11.02 -13.03
CA VAL A 238 -10.90 10.91 -11.71
C VAL A 238 -9.93 11.15 -10.55
N ALA A 239 -8.71 10.61 -10.64
CA ALA A 239 -7.72 10.76 -9.58
C ALA A 239 -7.29 12.22 -9.35
N PHE A 240 -7.32 13.05 -10.40
CA PHE A 240 -6.84 14.44 -10.34
C PHE A 240 -7.94 15.51 -10.41
N ASP A 241 -9.21 15.12 -10.66
CA ASP A 241 -10.33 16.07 -10.86
C ASP A 241 -10.57 17.01 -9.66
N HIS A 242 -10.32 16.55 -8.45
CA HIS A 242 -10.56 17.29 -7.21
C HIS A 242 -9.28 17.67 -6.46
N LEU A 243 -8.11 17.38 -7.04
CA LEU A 243 -6.84 17.72 -6.43
C LEU A 243 -6.33 19.08 -6.93
N ASP A 244 -5.91 19.93 -6.02
CA ASP A 244 -5.06 21.06 -6.38
C ASP A 244 -3.67 20.56 -6.82
N GLU A 245 -2.92 21.43 -7.49
CA GLU A 245 -1.61 21.10 -8.03
C GLU A 245 -0.62 20.69 -6.93
N LEU A 246 -0.67 21.34 -5.77
CA LEU A 246 0.22 21.03 -4.63
C LEU A 246 0.03 19.59 -4.16
N LYS A 247 -1.22 19.19 -3.89
CA LYS A 247 -1.57 17.83 -3.45
C LYS A 247 -1.23 16.80 -4.53
N ALA A 248 -1.59 17.08 -5.79
CA ALA A 248 -1.29 16.19 -6.92
C ALA A 248 0.21 15.89 -7.01
N GLN A 249 1.04 16.92 -6.95
CA GLN A 249 2.49 16.80 -7.03
C GLN A 249 3.08 16.11 -5.79
N ALA A 250 2.55 16.38 -4.59
CA ALA A 250 2.99 15.71 -3.36
C ALA A 250 2.69 14.20 -3.38
N TYR A 251 1.49 13.80 -3.83
CA TYR A 251 1.11 12.39 -3.94
C TYR A 251 1.92 11.65 -5.00
N LEU A 252 2.12 12.27 -6.17
CA LEU A 252 2.99 11.73 -7.21
C LEU A 252 4.43 11.59 -6.72
N GLY A 253 4.97 12.62 -6.08
CA GLY A 253 6.32 12.58 -5.52
C GLY A 253 6.51 11.43 -4.54
N HIS A 254 5.58 11.27 -3.59
CA HIS A 254 5.60 10.15 -2.62
C HIS A 254 5.57 8.78 -3.34
N LEU A 255 4.69 8.61 -4.32
CA LEU A 255 4.60 7.36 -5.08
C LEU A 255 5.88 7.07 -5.85
N PHE A 256 6.47 8.07 -6.50
CA PHE A 256 7.71 7.85 -7.27
C PHE A 256 8.93 7.59 -6.39
N VAL A 257 9.01 8.15 -5.19
CA VAL A 257 10.04 7.73 -4.23
C VAL A 257 9.92 6.23 -3.97
N ARG A 258 8.73 5.73 -3.67
CA ARG A 258 8.51 4.31 -3.39
C ARG A 258 8.74 3.40 -4.61
N LEU A 259 8.16 3.80 -5.77
CA LEU A 259 8.21 3.01 -7.01
C LEU A 259 9.60 2.94 -7.63
N ILE A 260 10.52 3.83 -7.27
CA ILE A 260 11.91 3.83 -7.75
C ILE A 260 12.86 3.22 -6.72
N ASP A 261 12.70 3.51 -5.42
CA ASP A 261 13.52 2.90 -4.36
C ASP A 261 13.47 1.37 -4.40
N TRP A 262 12.26 0.80 -4.49
CA TRP A 262 12.06 -0.63 -4.47
C TRP A 262 12.83 -1.39 -5.58
N PRO A 263 12.70 -1.04 -6.88
CA PRO A 263 13.47 -1.70 -7.94
C PRO A 263 14.97 -1.41 -7.85
N ILE A 264 15.43 -0.28 -7.32
CA ILE A 264 16.86 -0.04 -7.07
C ILE A 264 17.39 -1.12 -6.13
N ARG A 265 16.75 -1.31 -4.99
CA ARG A 265 17.17 -2.29 -3.97
C ARG A 265 17.06 -3.74 -4.45
N ARG A 266 16.25 -4.02 -5.47
CA ARG A 266 16.14 -5.34 -6.13
C ARG A 266 16.99 -5.50 -7.37
N ASN A 267 17.83 -4.53 -7.71
CA ASN A 267 18.67 -4.50 -8.89
C ASN A 267 17.88 -4.64 -10.22
N SER A 268 16.68 -4.09 -10.30
CA SER A 268 15.82 -4.08 -11.47
C SER A 268 16.00 -2.80 -12.29
N SER A 269 17.09 -2.69 -13.04
CA SER A 269 17.42 -1.48 -13.82
C SER A 269 16.35 -1.08 -14.84
N HIS A 270 15.67 -2.06 -15.43
CA HIS A 270 14.55 -1.81 -16.35
C HIS A 270 13.39 -1.10 -15.67
N GLU A 271 13.00 -1.55 -14.46
CA GLU A 271 11.92 -0.91 -13.70
C GLU A 271 12.32 0.48 -13.20
N VAL A 272 13.57 0.64 -12.77
CA VAL A 272 14.11 1.98 -12.41
C VAL A 272 13.97 2.94 -13.59
N SER A 273 14.43 2.54 -14.78
CA SER A 273 14.33 3.40 -15.98
C SER A 273 12.88 3.72 -16.33
N PHE A 274 11.98 2.74 -16.29
CA PHE A 274 10.56 2.95 -16.55
C PHE A 274 9.95 4.00 -15.62
N TRP A 275 10.17 3.87 -14.31
CA TRP A 275 9.58 4.79 -13.34
C TRP A 275 10.24 6.17 -13.35
N LEU A 276 11.53 6.26 -13.67
CA LEU A 276 12.21 7.56 -13.88
C LEU A 276 11.61 8.35 -15.05
N GLU A 277 11.31 7.68 -16.16
CA GLU A 277 10.63 8.31 -17.31
C GLU A 277 9.26 8.84 -16.90
N ARG A 278 8.45 8.02 -16.23
CA ARG A 278 7.11 8.43 -15.77
C ARG A 278 7.15 9.56 -14.74
N ALA A 279 8.12 9.54 -13.84
CA ALA A 279 8.34 10.62 -12.87
C ALA A 279 8.66 11.95 -13.60
N ASN A 280 9.54 11.91 -14.59
CA ASN A 280 9.87 13.12 -15.39
C ASN A 280 8.72 13.62 -16.26
N GLU A 281 7.78 12.76 -16.65
CA GLU A 281 6.58 13.15 -17.39
C GLU A 281 5.49 13.78 -16.52
N LEU A 282 5.36 13.31 -15.27
CA LEU A 282 4.23 13.63 -14.40
C LEU A 282 4.56 14.64 -13.29
N LEU A 283 5.83 14.76 -12.89
CA LEU A 283 6.24 15.76 -11.89
C LEU A 283 6.58 17.10 -12.57
N ALA A 284 5.92 18.16 -12.09
CA ALA A 284 6.03 19.50 -12.67
C ALA A 284 7.03 20.42 -11.94
N PHE A 285 7.60 19.98 -10.79
CA PHE A 285 8.58 20.75 -10.02
C PHE A 285 10.03 20.36 -10.32
#